data_cc5fb14a3ff9fbbe571909b2704fcaa1
#
_entry.id   cc5fb14a3ff9fbbe571909b2704fcaa1
#
_cell.length_a   1.000
_cell.length_b   1.000
_cell.length_c   1.000
_cell.angle_alpha   90.00
_cell.angle_beta   90.00
_cell.angle_gamma   90.00
#
_symmetry.space_group_name_H-M   'P 1'
#
loop_
_entity.id
_entity.type
_entity.pdbx_description
1 polymer ?
#
loop_
_entity_poly.entity_id
_entity_poly.type
_entity_poly.pdbx_seq_one_letter_code
_entity_poly.pdbx_strand_id
1 'polypeptide(L)'
;EVLREGSIEKLNFPLKKRQYLAPRSQYDIRPTYFIYGGLVFQPLSRNYLETWDNWWEKAPSEFLFLYRAGVRSEARQQIICLDQVLADELNVGYEGYDNATIKSVNDIEPRDMSHFASILESAEGVVHIRTSDEVSIMLDTREVKEGAERILSRYQIPCDRSANLADVKS
;
A
#
# COMPACT_ATOMS: atom_id res chain seq x y z
N GLU A 1 4.91 -39.02 -0.54
CA GLU A 1 3.86 -40.06 -0.73
C GLU A 1 2.63 -39.66 0.07
N VAL A 2 1.47 -39.77 -0.50
CA VAL A 2 0.17 -39.54 0.15
C VAL A 2 -0.72 -40.76 -0.04
N LEU A 3 -1.50 -41.10 0.97
CA LEU A 3 -2.52 -42.15 0.87
C LEU A 3 -3.82 -41.50 0.39
N ARG A 4 -4.32 -41.94 -0.76
CA ARG A 4 -5.55 -41.42 -1.34
C ARG A 4 -6.41 -42.62 -1.78
N GLU A 5 -7.65 -42.70 -1.31
CA GLU A 5 -8.59 -43.77 -1.65
C GLU A 5 -8.01 -45.20 -1.53
N GLY A 6 -7.16 -45.44 -0.52
CA GLY A 6 -6.53 -46.74 -0.27
C GLY A 6 -5.27 -47.02 -1.11
N SER A 7 -4.84 -46.08 -1.96
CA SER A 7 -3.63 -46.22 -2.78
C SER A 7 -2.56 -45.21 -2.35
N ILE A 8 -1.29 -45.61 -2.42
CA ILE A 8 -0.15 -44.73 -2.16
C ILE A 8 0.24 -44.03 -3.49
N GLU A 9 0.08 -42.70 -3.51
CA GLU A 9 0.48 -41.89 -4.64
C GLU A 9 1.79 -41.15 -4.32
N LYS A 10 2.72 -41.12 -5.29
CA LYS A 10 3.95 -40.30 -5.21
C LYS A 10 3.69 -38.94 -5.91
N LEU A 11 3.64 -37.88 -5.13
CA LEU A 11 3.54 -36.54 -5.65
C LEU A 11 4.94 -35.94 -5.76
N ASN A 12 5.31 -35.48 -6.95
CA ASN A 12 6.51 -34.71 -7.21
C ASN A 12 6.12 -33.26 -7.48
N PHE A 13 6.63 -32.33 -6.68
CA PHE A 13 6.43 -30.91 -6.89
C PHE A 13 7.74 -30.15 -6.66
N PRO A 14 8.03 -29.12 -7.46
CA PRO A 14 9.21 -28.29 -7.26
C PRO A 14 9.04 -27.42 -6.01
N LEU A 15 10.06 -27.37 -5.16
CA LEU A 15 10.09 -26.42 -4.07
C LEU A 15 10.33 -25.03 -4.64
N LYS A 16 9.39 -24.11 -4.40
CA LYS A 16 9.53 -22.69 -4.78
C LYS A 16 9.87 -21.88 -3.52
N LYS A 17 10.78 -20.92 -3.66
CA LYS A 17 11.07 -19.96 -2.59
C LYS A 17 9.78 -19.20 -2.25
N ARG A 18 9.43 -19.15 -0.97
CA ARG A 18 8.29 -18.36 -0.49
C ARG A 18 8.52 -16.88 -0.80
N GLN A 19 7.58 -16.27 -1.50
CA GLN A 19 7.60 -14.85 -1.80
C GLN A 19 6.69 -14.13 -0.80
N TYR A 20 7.28 -13.33 0.06
CA TYR A 20 6.54 -12.57 1.05
C TYR A 20 5.93 -11.31 0.44
N LEU A 21 4.71 -10.94 0.87
CA LEU A 21 4.06 -9.68 0.49
C LEU A 21 4.87 -8.47 0.96
N ALA A 22 5.30 -8.48 2.23
CA ALA A 22 6.18 -7.45 2.76
C ALA A 22 7.64 -7.86 2.57
N PRO A 23 8.44 -7.12 1.80
CA PRO A 23 9.86 -7.39 1.64
C PRO A 23 10.59 -7.40 2.98
N ARG A 24 11.52 -8.34 3.12
CA ARG A 24 12.46 -8.35 4.23
C ARG A 24 13.44 -7.18 4.06
N SER A 25 14.49 -7.09 4.86
CA SER A 25 15.43 -5.96 4.79
C SER A 25 15.84 -5.64 3.34
N GLN A 26 15.69 -4.39 2.98
CA GLN A 26 16.07 -3.84 1.68
C GLN A 26 17.18 -2.83 1.94
N TYR A 27 18.35 -3.05 1.37
CA TYR A 27 19.51 -2.18 1.48
C TYR A 27 19.64 -1.37 0.18
N ASP A 28 20.01 -0.11 0.29
CA ASP A 28 20.28 0.80 -0.83
C ASP A 28 19.09 1.00 -1.80
N ILE A 29 17.87 0.71 -1.35
CA ILE A 29 16.65 0.95 -2.10
C ILE A 29 15.92 2.14 -1.48
N ARG A 30 15.67 3.17 -2.28
CA ARG A 30 14.84 4.31 -1.86
C ARG A 30 13.40 3.84 -1.60
N PRO A 31 12.73 4.38 -0.57
CA PRO A 31 11.32 4.09 -0.32
C PRO A 31 10.45 4.42 -1.53
N THR A 32 9.52 3.52 -1.85
CA THR A 32 8.45 3.80 -2.79
C THR A 32 7.34 4.55 -2.06
N TYR A 33 6.87 5.66 -2.64
CA TYR A 33 5.73 6.40 -2.10
C TYR A 33 4.89 7.00 -3.22
N PHE A 34 3.63 7.30 -2.90
CA PHE A 34 2.70 8.03 -3.74
C PHE A 34 1.84 8.94 -2.84
N ILE A 35 1.66 10.20 -3.25
CA ILE A 35 0.86 11.20 -2.53
C ILE A 35 -0.34 11.55 -3.37
N TYR A 36 -1.54 11.44 -2.80
CA TYR A 36 -2.80 11.77 -3.46
C TYR A 36 -3.73 12.50 -2.49
N GLY A 37 -4.11 13.76 -2.81
CA GLY A 37 -4.92 14.60 -1.93
C GLY A 37 -4.34 14.82 -0.53
N GLY A 38 -2.99 14.80 -0.40
CA GLY A 38 -2.29 14.90 0.88
C GLY A 38 -2.16 13.57 1.64
N LEU A 39 -2.77 12.50 1.17
CA LEU A 39 -2.59 11.16 1.73
C LEU A 39 -1.29 10.56 1.21
N VAL A 40 -0.39 10.12 2.08
CA VAL A 40 0.90 9.50 1.75
C VAL A 40 0.77 8.00 1.82
N PHE A 41 1.00 7.33 0.70
CA PHE A 41 0.92 5.88 0.60
C PHE A 41 2.28 5.27 0.35
N GLN A 42 2.55 4.12 0.97
CA GLN A 42 3.76 3.33 0.73
C GLN A 42 3.50 1.83 0.87
N PRO A 43 4.33 0.97 0.27
CA PRO A 43 4.20 -0.48 0.47
C PRO A 43 4.72 -0.88 1.84
N LEU A 44 4.03 -1.80 2.51
CA LEU A 44 4.52 -2.41 3.73
C LEU A 44 5.85 -3.12 3.46
N SER A 45 6.87 -2.77 4.22
CA SER A 45 8.19 -3.38 4.17
C SER A 45 8.78 -3.50 5.59
N ARG A 46 9.84 -4.28 5.75
CA ARG A 46 10.55 -4.31 7.01
C ARG A 46 11.14 -2.94 7.35
N ASN A 47 11.70 -2.24 6.35
CA ASN A 47 12.27 -0.91 6.55
C ASN A 47 11.23 0.09 7.10
N TYR A 48 9.97 -0.03 6.62
CA TYR A 48 8.88 0.77 7.17
C TYR A 48 8.56 0.38 8.61
N LEU A 49 8.45 -0.92 8.91
CA LEU A 49 8.22 -1.37 10.28
C LEU A 49 9.33 -0.90 11.24
N GLU A 50 10.58 -0.84 10.80
CA GLU A 50 11.71 -0.39 11.60
C GLU A 50 11.70 1.12 11.94
N THR A 51 10.73 1.89 11.44
CA THR A 51 10.50 3.29 11.88
C THR A 51 9.90 3.36 13.28
N TRP A 52 9.25 2.28 13.76
CA TRP A 52 8.84 2.16 15.15
C TRP A 52 9.97 1.60 16.02
N ASP A 53 10.31 2.28 17.12
CA ASP A 53 11.17 1.69 18.14
C ASP A 53 10.58 0.38 18.66
N ASN A 54 11.37 -0.68 18.71
CA ASN A 54 10.88 -2.01 19.07
C ASN A 54 9.68 -2.43 18.19
N TRP A 55 9.82 -2.28 16.87
CA TRP A 55 8.73 -2.46 15.90
C TRP A 55 7.95 -3.77 16.06
N TRP A 56 8.59 -4.84 16.52
CA TRP A 56 7.96 -6.15 16.77
C TRP A 56 6.94 -6.12 17.93
N GLU A 57 6.89 -5.05 18.72
CA GLU A 57 5.95 -4.83 19.82
C GLU A 57 5.03 -3.64 19.57
N LYS A 58 5.55 -2.58 18.91
CA LYS A 58 4.87 -1.28 18.80
C LYS A 58 4.20 -1.02 17.45
N ALA A 59 4.66 -1.68 16.38
CA ALA A 59 4.00 -1.51 15.08
C ALA A 59 2.57 -2.08 15.12
N PRO A 60 1.66 -1.58 14.28
CA PRO A 60 0.29 -2.08 14.21
C PRO A 60 0.25 -3.60 14.06
N SER A 61 -0.61 -4.26 14.85
CA SER A 61 -0.70 -5.73 14.88
C SER A 61 -1.02 -6.35 13.51
N GLU A 62 -1.82 -5.66 12.72
CA GLU A 62 -2.12 -6.04 11.34
C GLU A 62 -0.86 -6.05 10.47
N PHE A 63 -0.01 -5.01 10.56
CA PHE A 63 1.25 -4.94 9.82
C PHE A 63 2.18 -6.08 10.20
N LEU A 64 2.27 -6.41 11.48
CA LEU A 64 3.07 -7.52 11.98
C LEU A 64 2.55 -8.87 11.47
N PHE A 65 1.23 -9.06 11.48
CA PHE A 65 0.60 -10.26 10.93
C PHE A 65 0.90 -10.39 9.43
N LEU A 66 0.65 -9.34 8.65
CA LEU A 66 0.87 -9.33 7.20
C LEU A 66 2.36 -9.52 6.84
N TYR A 67 3.26 -8.93 7.62
CA TYR A 67 4.70 -9.13 7.47
C TYR A 67 5.09 -10.59 7.70
N ARG A 68 4.54 -11.27 8.71
CA ARG A 68 4.90 -12.65 9.05
C ARG A 68 4.27 -13.67 8.12
N ALA A 69 2.99 -13.52 7.83
CA ALA A 69 2.16 -14.52 7.17
C ALA A 69 1.88 -14.22 5.70
N GLY A 70 1.93 -12.94 5.28
CA GLY A 70 1.57 -12.52 3.94
C GLY A 70 2.46 -13.15 2.86
N VAL A 71 1.82 -13.77 1.86
CA VAL A 71 2.47 -14.40 0.70
C VAL A 71 1.93 -13.77 -0.57
N ARG A 72 2.82 -13.46 -1.52
CA ARG A 72 2.45 -12.93 -2.82
C ARG A 72 1.61 -13.90 -3.61
N SER A 73 0.61 -13.37 -4.29
CA SER A 73 -0.20 -14.05 -5.30
C SER A 73 -0.24 -13.21 -6.57
N GLU A 74 -0.80 -13.73 -7.64
CA GLU A 74 -1.01 -12.95 -8.87
C GLU A 74 -1.91 -11.73 -8.62
N ALA A 75 -2.91 -11.88 -7.78
CA ALA A 75 -3.84 -10.81 -7.43
C ALA A 75 -3.24 -9.78 -6.45
N ARG A 76 -2.27 -10.17 -5.61
CA ARG A 76 -1.71 -9.29 -4.57
C ARG A 76 -0.20 -9.46 -4.46
N GLN A 77 0.54 -8.44 -4.90
CA GLN A 77 2.00 -8.40 -4.92
C GLN A 77 2.60 -7.57 -3.80
N GLN A 78 1.87 -6.57 -3.32
CA GLN A 78 2.27 -5.67 -2.24
C GLN A 78 1.08 -5.40 -1.30
N ILE A 79 1.39 -4.92 -0.12
CA ILE A 79 0.42 -4.35 0.82
C ILE A 79 0.65 -2.85 0.79
N ILE A 80 -0.40 -2.08 0.53
CA ILE A 80 -0.34 -0.63 0.48
C ILE A 80 -0.83 -0.10 1.82
N CYS A 81 -0.04 0.78 2.41
CA CYS A 81 -0.35 1.44 3.68
C CYS A 81 -0.58 2.93 3.45
N LEU A 82 -1.58 3.49 4.11
CA LEU A 82 -1.67 4.91 4.37
C LEU A 82 -0.72 5.19 5.55
N ASP A 83 0.38 5.87 5.25
CA ASP A 83 1.44 6.16 6.22
C ASP A 83 1.16 7.44 7.01
N GLN A 84 0.76 8.48 6.29
CA GLN A 84 0.58 9.82 6.87
C GLN A 84 -0.48 10.60 6.10
N VAL A 85 -1.12 11.54 6.80
CA VAL A 85 -2.00 12.54 6.21
C VAL A 85 -1.33 13.92 6.32
N LEU A 86 -0.99 14.51 5.19
CA LEU A 86 -0.50 15.89 5.09
C LEU A 86 -1.72 16.81 5.16
N ALA A 87 -1.94 17.47 6.27
CA ALA A 87 -3.15 18.24 6.53
C ALA A 87 -3.39 19.33 5.48
N ASP A 88 -4.55 19.29 4.85
CA ASP A 88 -5.03 20.27 3.89
C ASP A 88 -6.56 20.33 3.94
N GLU A 89 -7.17 21.36 3.36
CA GLU A 89 -8.63 21.48 3.29
C GLU A 89 -9.32 20.30 2.53
N LEU A 90 -8.57 19.60 1.67
CA LEU A 90 -9.05 18.45 0.91
C LEU A 90 -9.26 17.20 1.76
N ASN A 91 -8.55 17.10 2.88
CA ASN A 91 -8.54 15.89 3.71
C ASN A 91 -8.93 16.14 5.16
N VAL A 92 -9.68 17.20 5.41
CA VAL A 92 -10.22 17.53 6.74
C VAL A 92 -11.06 16.36 7.26
N GLY A 93 -10.77 15.94 8.49
CA GLY A 93 -11.43 14.82 9.14
C GLY A 93 -10.75 13.47 8.92
N TYR A 94 -9.67 13.41 8.13
CA TYR A 94 -8.89 12.19 7.91
C TYR A 94 -7.54 12.17 8.62
N GLU A 95 -7.21 13.20 9.43
CA GLU A 95 -5.90 13.39 10.06
C GLU A 95 -5.48 12.28 11.01
N GLY A 96 -6.43 11.50 11.51
CA GLY A 96 -6.17 10.42 12.47
C GLY A 96 -6.17 9.00 11.86
N TYR A 97 -6.25 8.89 10.54
CA TYR A 97 -6.36 7.57 9.88
C TYR A 97 -5.04 7.08 9.26
N ASP A 98 -3.92 7.50 9.80
CA ASP A 98 -2.60 6.98 9.46
C ASP A 98 -2.40 5.54 9.96
N ASN A 99 -1.38 4.88 9.43
CA ASN A 99 -1.00 3.50 9.78
C ASN A 99 -2.08 2.43 9.50
N ALA A 100 -2.86 2.62 8.44
CA ALA A 100 -3.88 1.68 7.98
C ALA A 100 -3.48 1.00 6.67
N THR A 101 -3.91 -0.25 6.45
CA THR A 101 -3.75 -0.89 5.14
C THR A 101 -4.91 -0.56 4.21
N ILE A 102 -4.63 -0.44 2.91
CA ILE A 102 -5.64 -0.18 1.90
C ILE A 102 -6.26 -1.49 1.43
N LYS A 103 -7.58 -1.57 1.53
CA LYS A 103 -8.39 -2.70 1.08
C LYS A 103 -8.79 -2.56 -0.38
N SER A 104 -9.33 -1.39 -0.74
CA SER A 104 -9.77 -1.13 -2.12
C SER A 104 -9.80 0.36 -2.44
N VAL A 105 -9.77 0.65 -3.75
CA VAL A 105 -10.06 1.97 -4.33
C VAL A 105 -11.17 1.78 -5.35
N ASN A 106 -12.31 2.46 -5.17
CA ASN A 106 -13.51 2.29 -6.00
C ASN A 106 -13.88 0.80 -6.16
N ASP A 107 -13.85 0.04 -5.04
CA ASP A 107 -14.08 -1.41 -4.95
C ASP A 107 -13.06 -2.29 -5.70
N ILE A 108 -12.00 -1.72 -6.26
CA ILE A 108 -10.90 -2.46 -6.88
C ILE A 108 -9.80 -2.70 -5.84
N GLU A 109 -9.44 -3.95 -5.57
CA GLU A 109 -8.28 -4.29 -4.73
C GLU A 109 -6.98 -4.03 -5.51
N PRO A 110 -6.09 -3.15 -5.02
CA PRO A 110 -4.85 -2.84 -5.71
C PRO A 110 -3.86 -3.99 -5.57
N ARG A 111 -3.27 -4.40 -6.71
CA ARG A 111 -2.27 -5.47 -6.74
C ARG A 111 -0.93 -5.04 -6.14
N ASP A 112 -0.49 -3.83 -6.48
CA ASP A 112 0.78 -3.22 -6.11
C ASP A 112 0.68 -1.69 -6.18
N MET A 113 1.74 -0.96 -5.82
CA MET A 113 1.76 0.51 -5.83
C MET A 113 1.53 1.11 -7.21
N SER A 114 2.02 0.49 -8.27
CA SER A 114 1.80 0.98 -9.64
C SER A 114 0.34 0.85 -10.04
N HIS A 115 -0.29 -0.29 -9.75
CA HIS A 115 -1.72 -0.49 -9.99
C HIS A 115 -2.57 0.45 -9.12
N PHE A 116 -2.19 0.65 -7.85
CA PHE A 116 -2.85 1.61 -6.96
C PHE A 116 -2.83 3.04 -7.53
N ALA A 117 -1.66 3.52 -7.94
CA ALA A 117 -1.52 4.83 -8.54
C ALA A 117 -2.36 4.96 -9.82
N SER A 118 -2.35 3.93 -10.69
CA SER A 118 -3.13 3.96 -11.94
C SER A 118 -4.65 4.00 -11.69
N ILE A 119 -5.17 3.29 -10.68
CA ILE A 119 -6.59 3.36 -10.31
C ILE A 119 -6.96 4.79 -9.89
N LEU A 120 -6.14 5.42 -9.04
CA LEU A 120 -6.39 6.78 -8.56
C LEU A 120 -6.31 7.82 -9.68
N GLU A 121 -5.33 7.70 -10.59
CA GLU A 121 -5.12 8.65 -11.68
C GLU A 121 -6.18 8.53 -12.79
N SER A 122 -6.68 7.33 -13.03
CA SER A 122 -7.75 7.07 -14.02
C SER A 122 -9.15 7.35 -13.48
N ALA A 123 -9.30 7.58 -12.18
CA ALA A 123 -10.60 7.83 -11.60
C ALA A 123 -11.15 9.21 -11.98
N GLU A 124 -12.47 9.28 -12.14
CA GLU A 124 -13.22 10.51 -12.39
C GLU A 124 -14.27 10.73 -11.29
N GLY A 125 -14.54 11.99 -10.96
CA GLY A 125 -15.49 12.36 -9.92
C GLY A 125 -14.97 12.09 -8.52
N VAL A 126 -15.66 11.29 -7.72
CA VAL A 126 -15.25 10.99 -6.34
C VAL A 126 -14.52 9.65 -6.28
N VAL A 127 -13.32 9.68 -5.72
CA VAL A 127 -12.55 8.48 -5.38
C VAL A 127 -12.96 8.01 -3.98
N HIS A 128 -13.25 6.72 -3.86
CA HIS A 128 -13.52 6.07 -2.59
C HIS A 128 -12.39 5.11 -2.23
N ILE A 129 -11.58 5.48 -1.25
CA ILE A 129 -10.51 4.65 -0.71
C ILE A 129 -11.02 3.99 0.56
N ARG A 130 -10.99 2.66 0.63
CA ARG A 130 -11.39 1.90 1.81
C ARG A 130 -10.17 1.24 2.45
N THR A 131 -10.05 1.38 3.76
CA THR A 131 -9.01 0.73 4.55
C THR A 131 -9.48 -0.64 5.05
N SER A 132 -8.57 -1.44 5.60
CA SER A 132 -8.90 -2.77 6.16
C SER A 132 -9.78 -2.72 7.41
N ASP A 133 -9.71 -1.65 8.17
CA ASP A 133 -10.56 -1.35 9.34
C ASP A 133 -11.88 -0.65 8.97
N GLU A 134 -12.27 -0.74 7.67
CA GLU A 134 -13.54 -0.26 7.11
C GLU A 134 -13.71 1.28 7.16
N VAL A 135 -12.63 2.03 7.34
CA VAL A 135 -12.68 3.49 7.16
C VAL A 135 -12.83 3.81 5.69
N SER A 136 -13.70 4.78 5.40
CA SER A 136 -13.97 5.29 4.05
C SER A 136 -13.42 6.69 3.90
N ILE A 137 -12.47 6.88 2.98
CA ILE A 137 -11.92 8.17 2.60
C ILE A 137 -12.46 8.50 1.21
N MET A 138 -13.11 9.66 1.07
CA MET A 138 -13.69 10.12 -0.18
C MET A 138 -13.05 11.45 -0.59
N LEU A 139 -12.52 11.53 -1.82
CA LEU A 139 -11.87 12.71 -2.36
C LEU A 139 -12.41 13.04 -3.76
N ASP A 140 -12.68 14.31 -4.04
CA ASP A 140 -13.02 14.75 -5.40
C ASP A 140 -11.72 14.85 -6.24
N THR A 141 -11.70 14.17 -7.37
CA THR A 141 -10.51 14.10 -8.24
C THR A 141 -10.08 15.45 -8.82
N ARG A 142 -11.00 16.38 -9.02
CA ARG A 142 -10.69 17.74 -9.50
C ARG A 142 -10.02 18.54 -8.40
N GLU A 143 -10.59 18.53 -7.20
CA GLU A 143 -10.02 19.21 -6.04
C GLU A 143 -8.62 18.68 -5.73
N VAL A 144 -8.43 17.35 -5.80
CA VAL A 144 -7.11 16.72 -5.62
C VAL A 144 -6.10 17.23 -6.66
N LYS A 145 -6.48 17.31 -7.93
CA LYS A 145 -5.60 17.82 -9.01
C LYS A 145 -5.26 19.30 -8.80
N GLU A 146 -6.26 20.12 -8.44
CA GLU A 146 -6.09 21.56 -8.18
C GLU A 146 -5.24 21.82 -6.92
N GLY A 147 -5.38 21.01 -5.89
CA GLY A 147 -4.66 21.16 -4.61
C GLY A 147 -3.27 20.53 -4.58
N ALA A 148 -2.91 19.69 -5.55
CA ALA A 148 -1.69 18.90 -5.52
C ALA A 148 -0.42 19.75 -5.36
N GLU A 149 -0.24 20.78 -6.18
CA GLU A 149 0.94 21.67 -6.13
C GLU A 149 0.99 22.46 -4.81
N ARG A 150 -0.16 22.93 -4.31
CA ARG A 150 -0.27 23.64 -3.04
C ARG A 150 0.20 22.76 -1.87
N ILE A 151 -0.24 21.50 -1.83
CA ILE A 151 0.14 20.56 -0.78
C ILE A 151 1.63 20.27 -0.85
N LEU A 152 2.16 19.87 -2.01
CA LEU A 152 3.58 19.58 -2.19
C LEU A 152 4.46 20.76 -1.81
N SER A 153 4.09 21.98 -2.24
CA SER A 153 4.82 23.20 -1.91
C SER A 153 4.80 23.51 -0.42
N ARG A 154 3.63 23.39 0.26
CA ARG A 154 3.50 23.61 1.71
C ARG A 154 4.42 22.69 2.53
N TYR A 155 4.54 21.44 2.13
CA TYR A 155 5.36 20.45 2.83
C TYR A 155 6.78 20.32 2.26
N GLN A 156 7.15 21.16 1.28
CA GLN A 156 8.47 21.15 0.64
C GLN A 156 8.83 19.79 0.02
N ILE A 157 7.83 19.09 -0.53
CA ILE A 157 7.98 17.80 -1.17
C ILE A 157 8.19 18.03 -2.67
N PRO A 158 9.30 17.56 -3.27
CA PRO A 158 9.64 17.88 -4.66
C PRO A 158 8.77 17.14 -5.70
N CYS A 159 8.23 15.96 -5.36
CA CYS A 159 7.43 15.15 -6.26
C CYS A 159 6.34 14.40 -5.49
N ASP A 160 5.19 14.18 -6.14
CA ASP A 160 4.07 13.42 -5.58
C ASP A 160 4.34 11.91 -5.47
N ARG A 161 5.46 11.45 -6.06
CA ARG A 161 5.81 10.02 -6.10
C ARG A 161 7.30 9.76 -6.17
N SER A 162 7.68 8.56 -5.82
CA SER A 162 9.04 8.05 -5.99
C SER A 162 9.34 7.77 -7.47
N ALA A 163 10.63 7.86 -7.85
CA ALA A 163 11.08 7.72 -9.24
C ALA A 163 10.65 6.40 -9.92
N ASN A 164 10.55 5.31 -9.17
CA ASN A 164 10.09 4.01 -9.69
C ASN A 164 8.60 3.95 -10.03
N LEU A 165 7.82 4.98 -9.70
CA LEU A 165 6.43 5.16 -10.09
C LEU A 165 6.25 6.24 -11.16
N ALA A 166 7.34 6.86 -11.65
CA ALA A 166 7.26 7.97 -12.62
C ALA A 166 6.69 7.54 -13.98
N ASP A 167 6.91 6.28 -14.38
CA ASP A 167 6.45 5.74 -15.66
C ASP A 167 4.97 5.30 -15.66
N VAL A 168 4.27 5.45 -14.55
CA VAL A 168 2.85 5.09 -14.41
C VAL A 168 1.92 6.15 -15.03
N LYS A 169 2.45 7.25 -15.55
CA LYS A 169 1.65 8.24 -16.29
C LYS A 169 1.15 7.63 -17.61
N SER A 170 -0.11 7.24 -17.61
CA SER A 170 -0.87 6.95 -18.87
C SER A 170 -1.36 8.24 -19.51
#